data_641a168912a42cdf67cfbb292212a456
#
_entry.id   641a168912a42cdf67cfbb292212a456
#
_cell.length_a   1.000
_cell.length_b   1.000
_cell.length_c   1.000
_cell.angle_alpha   90.00
_cell.angle_beta   90.00
_cell.angle_gamma   90.00
#
_symmetry.space_group_name_H-M   'P 1'
#
loop_
_entity.id
_entity.type
_entity.pdbx_description
1 polymer ?
#
loop_
_entity_poly.entity_id
_entity_poly.type
_entity_poly.pdbx_seq_one_letter_code
_entity_poly.pdbx_strand_id
1 'polypeptide(L)'
;AAFVFLFAKNVPTAVIVGLAGIYMLFVPVINRKKALARIQNDVYISFSEWLRDIVIHLQDEPLQAAVRETYKDCPVVMKESLGRFIYELEETPSSVKPYYEFMSEFGVLDISSTVRMLYSVSELDVDEADEMMNTIIKRNYEIIDKYEENKNQNNLSALRFAEYIPMIFVSLKIAADMLMVITGYL
;
A
#
# COMPACT_ATOMS: atom_id res chain seq x y z
N ALA A 1 -43.49 -2.83 -7.68
CA ALA A 1 -44.64 -2.85 -6.78
C ALA A 1 -44.71 -4.12 -5.92
N ALA A 2 -44.48 -5.34 -6.46
CA ALA A 2 -44.54 -6.61 -5.69
C ALA A 2 -43.49 -6.71 -4.59
N PHE A 3 -42.32 -6.16 -4.77
CA PHE A 3 -41.23 -6.15 -3.76
C PHE A 3 -41.59 -5.32 -2.52
N VAL A 4 -42.27 -4.21 -2.70
CA VAL A 4 -42.70 -3.33 -1.57
C VAL A 4 -43.79 -4.02 -0.71
N PHE A 5 -44.62 -4.84 -1.30
CA PHE A 5 -45.72 -5.53 -0.59
C PHE A 5 -45.23 -6.70 0.29
N LEU A 6 -44.15 -7.37 -0.12
CA LEU A 6 -43.51 -8.43 0.69
C LEU A 6 -42.79 -7.87 1.92
N PHE A 7 -42.31 -6.62 1.85
CA PHE A 7 -41.60 -5.95 2.95
C PHE A 7 -42.55 -5.29 3.96
N ALA A 8 -43.78 -4.96 3.59
CA ALA A 8 -44.74 -4.29 4.48
C ALA A 8 -45.26 -5.19 5.63
N LYS A 9 -45.13 -6.51 5.47
CA LYS A 9 -45.63 -7.48 6.49
C LYS A 9 -44.58 -7.91 7.52
N ASN A 10 -43.25 -7.64 7.27
CA ASN A 10 -42.16 -8.00 8.17
C ASN A 10 -41.10 -6.89 8.22
N VAL A 11 -41.37 -5.87 9.02
CA VAL A 11 -40.46 -4.75 9.28
C VAL A 11 -39.01 -5.20 9.63
N PRO A 12 -38.83 -6.25 10.50
CA PRO A 12 -37.46 -6.68 10.85
C PRO A 12 -36.68 -7.25 9.64
N THR A 13 -37.34 -7.95 8.74
CA THR A 13 -36.66 -8.49 7.54
C THR A 13 -36.28 -7.38 6.55
N ALA A 14 -37.08 -6.33 6.42
CA ALA A 14 -36.78 -5.17 5.59
C ALA A 14 -35.52 -4.41 6.09
N VAL A 15 -35.39 -4.26 7.40
CA VAL A 15 -34.23 -3.62 8.03
C VAL A 15 -32.94 -4.45 7.78
N ILE A 16 -33.00 -5.77 7.97
CA ILE A 16 -31.84 -6.66 7.73
C ILE A 16 -31.39 -6.61 6.27
N VAL A 17 -32.33 -6.68 5.34
CA VAL A 17 -32.02 -6.61 3.89
C VAL A 17 -31.50 -5.24 3.51
N GLY A 18 -32.02 -4.16 4.09
CA GLY A 18 -31.48 -2.80 3.90
C GLY A 18 -30.04 -2.65 4.39
N LEU A 19 -29.73 -3.15 5.58
CA LEU A 19 -28.39 -3.15 6.13
C LEU A 19 -27.41 -4.02 5.31
N ALA A 20 -27.85 -5.20 4.86
CA ALA A 20 -27.07 -6.07 3.97
C ALA A 20 -26.80 -5.39 2.62
N GLY A 21 -27.78 -4.68 2.06
CA GLY A 21 -27.61 -3.90 0.84
C GLY A 21 -26.57 -2.78 1.00
N ILE A 22 -26.65 -2.02 2.09
CA ILE A 22 -25.67 -0.98 2.42
C ILE A 22 -24.28 -1.60 2.59
N TYR A 23 -24.17 -2.70 3.33
CA TYR A 23 -22.89 -3.41 3.50
C TYR A 23 -22.30 -3.84 2.15
N MET A 24 -23.11 -4.40 1.22
CA MET A 24 -22.64 -4.79 -0.11
C MET A 24 -22.10 -3.61 -0.94
N LEU A 25 -22.63 -2.40 -0.76
CA LEU A 25 -22.12 -1.21 -1.44
C LEU A 25 -20.75 -0.78 -0.90
N PHE A 26 -20.47 -1.02 0.37
CA PHE A 26 -19.17 -0.65 0.98
C PHE A 26 -18.05 -1.69 0.74
N VAL A 27 -18.41 -2.97 0.53
CA VAL A 27 -17.44 -4.05 0.28
C VAL A 27 -16.48 -3.75 -0.85
N PRO A 28 -16.88 -3.29 -2.07
CA PRO A 28 -15.94 -3.02 -3.14
C PRO A 28 -14.97 -1.87 -2.83
N VAL A 29 -15.41 -0.87 -2.07
CA VAL A 29 -14.55 0.26 -1.66
C VAL A 29 -13.47 -0.20 -0.68
N ILE A 30 -13.87 -1.03 0.30
CA ILE A 30 -12.94 -1.60 1.29
C ILE A 30 -11.92 -2.52 0.60
N ASN A 31 -12.38 -3.35 -0.33
CA ASN A 31 -11.51 -4.27 -1.07
C ASN A 31 -10.50 -3.54 -1.97
N ARG A 32 -10.90 -2.44 -2.61
CA ARG A 32 -9.97 -1.61 -3.40
C ARG A 32 -8.88 -0.99 -2.53
N LYS A 33 -9.24 -0.44 -1.36
CA LYS A 33 -8.26 0.12 -0.42
C LYS A 33 -7.27 -0.94 0.07
N LYS A 34 -7.77 -2.14 0.40
CA LYS A 34 -6.92 -3.27 0.82
C LYS A 34 -5.99 -3.76 -0.30
N ALA A 35 -6.48 -3.81 -1.55
CA ALA A 35 -5.67 -4.19 -2.70
C ALA A 35 -4.56 -3.17 -2.96
N LEU A 36 -4.87 -1.87 -2.92
CA LEU A 36 -3.89 -0.80 -3.06
C LEU A 36 -2.82 -0.85 -1.95
N ALA A 37 -3.24 -1.01 -0.70
CA ALA A 37 -2.30 -1.15 0.42
C ALA A 37 -1.38 -2.35 0.28
N ARG A 38 -1.86 -3.49 -0.27
CA ARG A 38 -1.00 -4.66 -0.56
C ARG A 38 0.04 -4.33 -1.61
N ILE A 39 -0.38 -3.73 -2.73
CA ILE A 39 0.54 -3.34 -3.81
C ILE A 39 1.60 -2.38 -3.27
N GLN A 40 1.21 -1.37 -2.51
CA GLN A 40 2.16 -0.43 -1.89
C GLN A 40 3.13 -1.15 -0.96
N ASN A 41 2.66 -2.10 -0.17
CA ASN A 41 3.51 -2.90 0.71
C ASN A 41 4.51 -3.77 -0.07
N ASP A 42 4.05 -4.42 -1.14
CA ASP A 42 4.93 -5.23 -1.99
C ASP A 42 5.99 -4.36 -2.67
N VAL A 43 5.61 -3.15 -3.09
CA VAL A 43 6.51 -2.13 -3.64
C VAL A 43 7.55 -1.69 -2.61
N TYR A 44 7.17 -1.46 -1.34
CA TYR A 44 8.11 -1.08 -0.28
C TYR A 44 9.18 -2.14 -0.04
N ILE A 45 8.78 -3.40 0.07
CA ILE A 45 9.73 -4.51 0.27
C ILE A 45 10.66 -4.62 -0.93
N SER A 46 10.09 -4.67 -2.13
CA SER A 46 10.83 -4.82 -3.37
C SER A 46 11.83 -3.68 -3.59
N PHE A 47 11.42 -2.45 -3.29
CA PHE A 47 12.30 -1.29 -3.37
C PHE A 47 13.44 -1.35 -2.36
N SER A 48 13.17 -1.79 -1.13
CA SER A 48 14.18 -1.93 -0.09
C SER A 48 15.23 -2.98 -0.43
N GLU A 49 14.82 -4.10 -1.02
CA GLU A 49 15.72 -5.14 -1.51
C GLU A 49 16.59 -4.60 -2.64
N TRP A 50 16.00 -4.00 -3.66
CA TRP A 50 16.71 -3.40 -4.77
C TRP A 50 17.67 -2.28 -4.34
N LEU A 51 17.24 -1.42 -3.39
CA LEU A 51 18.08 -0.34 -2.89
C LEU A 51 19.34 -0.86 -2.20
N ARG A 52 19.22 -1.96 -1.45
CA ARG A 52 20.36 -2.61 -0.82
C ARG A 52 21.35 -3.11 -1.89
N ASP A 53 20.84 -3.73 -2.95
CA ASP A 53 21.67 -4.28 -4.00
C ASP A 53 22.36 -3.17 -4.80
N ILE A 54 21.67 -2.07 -5.09
CA ILE A 54 22.29 -0.88 -5.72
C ILE A 54 23.40 -0.31 -4.87
N VAL A 55 23.21 -0.16 -3.56
CA VAL A 55 24.22 0.39 -2.64
C VAL A 55 25.51 -0.45 -2.68
N ILE A 56 25.39 -1.76 -2.80
CA ILE A 56 26.55 -2.65 -2.93
C ILE A 56 27.29 -2.39 -4.24
N HIS A 57 26.58 -2.28 -5.35
CA HIS A 57 27.20 -2.03 -6.67
C HIS A 57 27.82 -0.63 -6.80
N LEU A 58 27.22 0.37 -6.14
CA LEU A 58 27.75 1.74 -6.16
C LEU A 58 29.12 1.91 -5.50
N GLN A 59 29.59 0.93 -4.73
CA GLN A 59 30.94 0.96 -4.17
C GLN A 59 32.02 0.77 -5.23
N ASP A 60 31.71 0.04 -6.29
CA ASP A 60 32.68 -0.35 -7.33
C ASP A 60 32.34 0.22 -8.72
N GLU A 61 31.11 0.66 -8.93
CA GLU A 61 30.59 1.03 -10.26
C GLU A 61 29.82 2.35 -10.24
N PRO A 62 29.84 3.10 -11.36
CA PRO A 62 29.01 4.30 -11.50
C PRO A 62 27.50 3.93 -11.48
N LEU A 63 26.66 4.85 -11.03
CA LEU A 63 25.22 4.65 -10.79
C LEU A 63 24.50 3.99 -11.99
N GLN A 64 24.78 4.40 -13.21
CA GLN A 64 24.13 3.83 -14.40
C GLN A 64 24.46 2.35 -14.60
N ALA A 65 25.71 1.94 -14.32
CA ALA A 65 26.13 0.54 -14.39
C ALA A 65 25.49 -0.27 -13.27
N ALA A 66 25.49 0.24 -12.04
CA ALA A 66 24.86 -0.37 -10.88
C ALA A 66 23.35 -0.62 -11.12
N VAL A 67 22.64 0.37 -11.64
CA VAL A 67 21.19 0.24 -11.98
C VAL A 67 20.96 -0.86 -13.03
N ARG A 68 21.85 -0.98 -14.01
CA ARG A 68 21.74 -2.00 -15.07
C ARG A 68 22.01 -3.41 -14.54
N GLU A 69 23.02 -3.57 -13.71
CA GLU A 69 23.36 -4.88 -13.12
C GLU A 69 22.24 -5.38 -12.21
N THR A 70 21.65 -4.52 -11.38
CA THR A 70 20.55 -4.86 -10.50
C THR A 70 19.24 -5.20 -11.22
N TYR A 71 19.12 -4.90 -12.53
CA TYR A 71 17.92 -5.26 -13.31
C TYR A 71 17.70 -6.76 -13.44
N LYS A 72 18.77 -7.57 -13.45
CA LYS A 72 18.69 -9.03 -13.64
C LYS A 72 17.92 -9.70 -12.50
N ASP A 73 18.20 -9.28 -11.28
CA ASP A 73 17.69 -9.85 -10.03
C ASP A 73 16.53 -9.03 -9.43
N CYS A 74 16.08 -8.00 -10.17
CA CYS A 74 15.03 -7.10 -9.74
C CYS A 74 13.69 -7.83 -9.50
N PRO A 75 12.99 -7.54 -8.39
CA PRO A 75 11.65 -8.03 -8.12
C PRO A 75 10.66 -7.71 -9.25
N VAL A 76 9.76 -8.66 -9.53
CA VAL A 76 8.81 -8.58 -10.65
C VAL A 76 7.97 -7.30 -10.62
N VAL A 77 7.58 -6.84 -9.43
CA VAL A 77 6.78 -5.62 -9.21
C VAL A 77 7.47 -4.36 -9.73
N MET A 78 8.80 -4.32 -9.66
CA MET A 78 9.60 -3.17 -10.08
C MET A 78 10.13 -3.26 -11.52
N LYS A 79 10.07 -4.45 -12.11
CA LYS A 79 10.78 -4.75 -13.36
C LYS A 79 10.42 -3.83 -14.52
N GLU A 80 9.15 -3.47 -14.64
CA GLU A 80 8.68 -2.55 -15.68
C GLU A 80 9.17 -1.11 -15.41
N SER A 81 9.02 -0.61 -14.18
CA SER A 81 9.46 0.73 -13.78
C SER A 81 10.98 0.87 -13.87
N LEU A 82 11.73 -0.17 -13.47
CA LEU A 82 13.18 -0.17 -13.54
C LEU A 82 13.67 -0.24 -14.99
N GLY A 83 13.03 -1.04 -15.84
CA GLY A 83 13.34 -1.08 -17.27
C GLY A 83 13.14 0.26 -17.96
N ARG A 84 12.05 0.97 -17.64
CA ARG A 84 11.80 2.34 -18.13
C ARG A 84 12.84 3.33 -17.60
N PHE A 85 13.18 3.23 -16.33
CA PHE A 85 14.21 4.06 -15.71
C PHE A 85 15.57 3.92 -16.40
N ILE A 86 16.01 2.67 -16.66
CA ILE A 86 17.25 2.40 -17.38
C ILE A 86 17.22 3.01 -18.79
N TYR A 87 16.13 2.81 -19.52
CA TYR A 87 15.96 3.36 -20.86
C TYR A 87 16.07 4.89 -20.87
N GLU A 88 15.41 5.56 -19.94
CA GLU A 88 15.43 7.02 -19.82
C GLU A 88 16.81 7.56 -19.40
N LEU A 89 17.54 6.83 -18.54
CA LEU A 89 18.93 7.17 -18.19
C LEU A 89 19.89 7.05 -19.37
N GLU A 90 19.64 6.10 -20.28
CA GLU A 90 20.45 5.92 -21.50
C GLU A 90 20.15 7.01 -22.53
N GLU A 91 18.89 7.41 -22.69
CA GLU A 91 18.50 8.47 -23.62
C GLU A 91 18.91 9.87 -23.14
N THR A 92 18.83 10.13 -21.84
CA THR A 92 19.08 11.46 -21.27
C THR A 92 19.95 11.38 -20.01
N PRO A 93 21.25 11.05 -20.12
CA PRO A 93 22.10 10.76 -18.98
C PRO A 93 22.24 11.88 -17.94
N SER A 94 22.11 13.14 -18.38
CA SER A 94 22.22 14.32 -17.51
C SER A 94 20.88 14.83 -17.00
N SER A 95 19.79 14.13 -17.25
CA SER A 95 18.46 14.56 -16.83
C SER A 95 18.10 14.04 -15.45
N VAL A 96 17.58 14.92 -14.61
CA VAL A 96 17.02 14.57 -13.30
C VAL A 96 15.63 13.91 -13.43
N LYS A 97 14.97 14.11 -14.58
CA LYS A 97 13.60 13.68 -14.81
C LYS A 97 13.36 12.19 -14.54
N PRO A 98 14.20 11.25 -15.02
CA PRO A 98 14.02 9.81 -14.75
C PRO A 98 13.91 9.49 -13.25
N TYR A 99 14.71 10.17 -12.42
CA TYR A 99 14.73 9.97 -10.97
C TYR A 99 13.45 10.46 -10.27
N TYR A 100 12.75 11.43 -10.84
CA TYR A 100 11.47 11.92 -10.35
C TYR A 100 10.29 11.05 -10.78
N GLU A 101 10.38 10.46 -11.96
CA GLU A 101 9.32 9.65 -12.55
C GLU A 101 9.39 8.18 -12.10
N PHE A 102 10.57 7.72 -11.65
CA PHE A 102 10.75 6.35 -11.18
C PHE A 102 9.77 6.00 -10.07
N MET A 103 8.98 4.96 -10.30
CA MET A 103 7.96 4.44 -9.37
C MET A 103 6.92 5.46 -8.90
N SER A 104 6.77 6.60 -9.58
CA SER A 104 5.77 7.63 -9.25
C SER A 104 4.34 7.13 -9.34
N GLU A 105 4.07 6.13 -10.17
CA GLU A 105 2.78 5.47 -10.37
C GLU A 105 2.24 4.80 -9.10
N PHE A 106 3.11 4.41 -8.17
CA PHE A 106 2.71 3.80 -6.91
C PHE A 106 2.34 4.81 -5.82
N GLY A 107 2.62 6.10 -6.05
CA GLY A 107 2.28 7.18 -5.12
C GLY A 107 3.01 7.14 -3.78
N VAL A 108 4.21 6.56 -3.75
CA VAL A 108 5.02 6.38 -2.54
C VAL A 108 6.10 7.45 -2.46
N LEU A 109 5.83 8.53 -1.72
CA LEU A 109 6.70 9.71 -1.63
C LEU A 109 8.11 9.39 -1.07
N ASP A 110 8.21 8.46 -0.13
CA ASP A 110 9.48 8.09 0.50
C ASP A 110 10.43 7.45 -0.53
N ILE A 111 9.92 6.63 -1.44
CA ILE A 111 10.69 6.03 -2.54
C ILE A 111 11.23 7.12 -3.46
N SER A 112 10.37 8.01 -3.93
CA SER A 112 10.78 9.09 -4.83
C SER A 112 11.84 10.00 -4.21
N SER A 113 11.79 10.24 -2.89
CA SER A 113 12.81 11.05 -2.21
C SER A 113 14.16 10.32 -2.13
N THR A 114 14.14 9.01 -1.91
CA THR A 114 15.35 8.18 -1.83
C THR A 114 16.02 8.05 -3.20
N VAL A 115 15.25 7.88 -4.26
CA VAL A 115 15.79 7.82 -5.64
C VAL A 115 16.44 9.14 -6.05
N ARG A 116 15.89 10.27 -5.61
CA ARG A 116 16.55 11.59 -5.83
C ARG A 116 17.88 11.72 -5.10
N MET A 117 18.02 11.09 -3.93
CA MET A 117 19.32 11.04 -3.24
C MET A 117 20.34 10.22 -4.02
N LEU A 118 19.93 9.13 -4.70
CA LEU A 118 20.81 8.36 -5.60
C LEU A 118 21.35 9.24 -6.75
N TYR A 119 20.51 10.12 -7.31
CA TYR A 119 21.00 11.09 -8.28
C TYR A 119 22.08 12.00 -7.69
N SER A 120 21.85 12.52 -6.47
CA SER A 120 22.86 13.38 -5.82
C SER A 120 24.19 12.66 -5.60
N VAL A 121 24.17 11.36 -5.26
CA VAL A 121 25.40 10.55 -5.10
C VAL A 121 26.21 10.52 -6.41
N SER A 122 25.56 10.46 -7.56
CA SER A 122 26.26 10.43 -8.87
C SER A 122 26.98 11.73 -9.23
N GLU A 123 26.66 12.84 -8.55
CA GLU A 123 27.21 14.17 -8.82
C GLU A 123 28.22 14.62 -7.75
N LEU A 124 28.42 13.83 -6.67
CA LEU A 124 29.28 14.18 -5.53
C LEU A 124 30.68 13.57 -5.68
N ASP A 125 31.64 14.18 -4.97
CA ASP A 125 32.97 13.60 -4.75
C ASP A 125 32.89 12.39 -3.80
N VAL A 126 33.91 11.54 -3.79
CA VAL A 126 33.95 10.24 -3.11
C VAL A 126 33.61 10.36 -1.61
N ASP A 127 34.18 11.34 -0.92
CA ASP A 127 33.97 11.51 0.53
C ASP A 127 32.52 11.93 0.86
N GLU A 128 31.94 12.82 0.06
CA GLU A 128 30.56 13.29 0.20
C GLU A 128 29.55 12.19 -0.24
N ALA A 129 29.94 11.39 -1.22
CA ALA A 129 29.14 10.25 -1.68
C ALA A 129 28.97 9.19 -0.58
N ASP A 130 29.98 8.91 0.21
CA ASP A 130 29.94 7.97 1.34
C ASP A 130 28.95 8.44 2.43
N GLU A 131 28.96 9.73 2.78
CA GLU A 131 28.01 10.28 3.75
C GLU A 131 26.56 10.20 3.24
N MET A 132 26.35 10.54 1.96
CA MET A 132 25.05 10.43 1.32
C MET A 132 24.57 8.98 1.25
N MET A 133 25.48 8.02 0.98
CA MET A 133 25.18 6.60 0.94
C MET A 133 24.71 6.09 2.31
N ASN A 134 25.36 6.50 3.40
CA ASN A 134 24.92 6.18 4.75
C ASN A 134 23.52 6.73 5.05
N THR A 135 23.22 7.92 4.52
CA THR A 135 21.88 8.51 4.64
C THR A 135 20.83 7.70 3.88
N ILE A 136 21.16 7.21 2.68
CA ILE A 136 20.30 6.33 1.88
C ILE A 136 20.02 5.02 2.61
N ILE A 137 21.06 4.39 3.18
CA ILE A 137 20.94 3.16 3.96
C ILE A 137 20.00 3.38 5.16
N LYS A 138 20.22 4.44 5.93
CA LYS A 138 19.36 4.78 7.06
C LYS A 138 17.90 4.96 6.63
N ARG A 139 17.67 5.64 5.53
CA ARG A 139 16.32 5.85 4.99
C ARG A 139 15.68 4.54 4.52
N ASN A 140 16.46 3.61 4.02
CA ASN A 140 15.97 2.28 3.68
C ASN A 140 15.45 1.53 4.92
N TYR A 141 16.17 1.60 6.04
CA TYR A 141 15.68 1.03 7.32
C TYR A 141 14.38 1.69 7.78
N GLU A 142 14.26 3.02 7.67
CA GLU A 142 13.02 3.74 8.01
C GLU A 142 11.83 3.30 7.14
N ILE A 143 12.08 2.97 5.87
CA ILE A 143 11.05 2.44 4.95
C ILE A 143 10.60 1.05 5.42
N ILE A 144 11.53 0.18 5.78
CA ILE A 144 11.24 -1.17 6.28
C ILE A 144 10.44 -1.10 7.59
N ASP A 145 10.87 -0.28 8.55
CA ASP A 145 10.19 -0.10 9.83
C ASP A 145 8.75 0.39 9.65
N LYS A 146 8.53 1.37 8.79
CA LYS A 146 7.18 1.84 8.45
C LYS A 146 6.31 0.74 7.83
N TYR A 147 6.89 -0.12 7.00
CA TYR A 147 6.19 -1.25 6.43
C TYR A 147 5.74 -2.24 7.51
N GLU A 148 6.65 -2.60 8.42
CA GLU A 148 6.34 -3.52 9.53
C GLU A 148 5.28 -2.94 10.47
N GLU A 149 5.38 -1.65 10.79
CA GLU A 149 4.40 -0.95 11.60
C GLU A 149 3.01 -0.96 10.95
N ASN A 150 2.92 -0.62 9.67
CA ASN A 150 1.66 -0.66 8.92
C ASN A 150 1.05 -2.06 8.86
N LYS A 151 1.88 -3.10 8.67
CA LYS A 151 1.44 -4.49 8.68
C LYS A 151 0.89 -4.89 10.05
N ASN A 152 1.57 -4.51 11.13
CA ASN A 152 1.13 -4.79 12.49
C ASN A 152 -0.17 -4.04 12.84
N GLN A 153 -0.30 -2.77 12.48
CA GLN A 153 -1.52 -1.99 12.70
C GLN A 153 -2.72 -2.56 11.94
N ASN A 154 -2.52 -3.02 10.70
CA ASN A 154 -3.58 -3.67 9.91
C ASN A 154 -4.04 -4.98 10.54
N ASN A 155 -3.12 -5.78 11.07
CA ASN A 155 -3.44 -7.03 11.77
C ASN A 155 -4.17 -6.76 13.09
N LEU A 156 -3.72 -5.78 13.87
CA LEU A 156 -4.36 -5.39 15.14
C LEU A 156 -5.76 -4.82 14.92
N SER A 157 -5.97 -4.04 13.87
CA SER A 157 -7.30 -3.50 13.56
C SER A 157 -8.28 -4.61 13.15
N ALA A 158 -7.83 -5.61 12.41
CA ALA A 158 -8.64 -6.77 12.06
C ALA A 158 -9.03 -7.60 13.29
N LEU A 159 -8.12 -7.80 14.25
CA LEU A 159 -8.39 -8.46 15.52
C LEU A 159 -9.38 -7.67 16.38
N ARG A 160 -9.22 -6.35 16.48
CA ARG A 160 -10.17 -5.49 17.21
C ARG A 160 -11.57 -5.54 16.61
N PHE A 161 -11.70 -5.59 15.29
CA PHE A 161 -13.02 -5.78 14.66
C PHE A 161 -13.64 -7.12 15.03
N ALA A 162 -12.87 -8.19 15.14
CA ALA A 162 -13.38 -9.51 15.54
C ALA A 162 -13.94 -9.51 16.98
N GLU A 163 -13.41 -8.70 17.90
CA GLU A 163 -13.92 -8.55 19.27
C GLU A 163 -15.31 -7.89 19.30
N TYR A 164 -15.64 -7.02 18.34
CA TYR A 164 -16.94 -6.36 18.27
C TYR A 164 -18.03 -7.19 17.60
N ILE A 165 -17.69 -8.25 16.86
CA ILE A 165 -18.65 -9.11 16.16
C ILE A 165 -19.70 -9.68 17.11
N PRO A 166 -19.37 -10.30 18.26
CA PRO A 166 -20.36 -10.82 19.19
C PRO A 166 -21.28 -9.73 19.74
N MET A 167 -20.74 -8.55 20.02
CA MET A 167 -21.50 -7.42 20.56
C MET A 167 -22.52 -6.88 19.56
N ILE A 168 -22.15 -6.85 18.28
CA ILE A 168 -23.06 -6.47 17.18
C ILE A 168 -24.22 -7.48 17.07
N PHE A 169 -23.93 -8.79 17.15
CA PHE A 169 -24.94 -9.82 17.09
C PHE A 169 -25.93 -9.74 18.27
N VAL A 170 -25.44 -9.52 19.49
CA VAL A 170 -26.29 -9.35 20.69
C VAL A 170 -27.16 -8.10 20.54
N SER A 171 -26.61 -6.98 20.11
CA SER A 171 -27.37 -5.74 19.90
C SER A 171 -28.44 -5.89 18.83
N LEU A 172 -28.16 -6.60 17.76
CA LEU A 172 -29.11 -6.88 16.67
C LEU A 172 -30.23 -7.78 17.13
N LYS A 173 -29.93 -8.78 17.98
CA LYS A 173 -30.93 -9.65 18.57
C LYS A 173 -31.87 -8.88 19.50
N ILE A 174 -31.34 -8.06 20.41
CA ILE A 174 -32.12 -7.23 21.31
C ILE A 174 -33.06 -6.28 20.52
N ALA A 175 -32.55 -5.65 19.48
CA ALA A 175 -33.33 -4.78 18.60
C ALA A 175 -34.47 -5.54 17.89
N ALA A 176 -34.19 -6.76 17.41
CA ALA A 176 -35.22 -7.62 16.79
C ALA A 176 -36.29 -8.06 17.78
N ASP A 177 -35.89 -8.44 19.00
CA ASP A 177 -36.85 -8.85 20.06
C ASP A 177 -37.73 -7.67 20.50
N MET A 178 -37.16 -6.45 20.63
CA MET A 178 -37.94 -5.23 20.91
C MET A 178 -38.94 -4.91 19.79
N LEU A 179 -38.54 -5.04 18.52
CA LEU A 179 -39.44 -4.84 17.40
C LEU A 179 -40.56 -5.86 17.36
N MET A 180 -40.29 -7.13 17.69
CA MET A 180 -41.35 -8.16 17.81
C MET A 180 -42.37 -7.83 18.90
N VAL A 181 -41.92 -7.35 20.05
CA VAL A 181 -42.79 -6.94 21.15
C VAL A 181 -43.69 -5.77 20.72
N ILE A 182 -43.13 -4.74 20.09
CA ILE A 182 -43.90 -3.57 19.66
C ILE A 182 -44.90 -3.92 18.55
N THR A 183 -44.55 -4.79 17.61
CA THR A 183 -45.47 -5.20 16.52
C THR A 183 -46.48 -6.25 16.95
N GLY A 184 -46.22 -6.95 18.04
CA GLY A 184 -47.18 -7.92 18.62
C GLY A 184 -48.25 -7.29 19.52
N TYR A 185 -48.09 -6.02 19.92
CA TYR A 185 -49.06 -5.22 20.69
C TYR A 185 -49.92 -4.27 19.84
N LEU A 186 -49.67 -4.18 18.54
CA LEU A 186 -50.47 -3.47 17.54
C LEU A 186 -51.35 -4.44 16.74
#